data_37eacc7c9a94b3a421c9a0e016740cc0
#
_entry.id   37eacc7c9a94b3a421c9a0e016740cc0
#
_cell.length_a   1.000
_cell.length_b   1.000
_cell.length_c   1.000
_cell.angle_alpha   90.00
_cell.angle_beta   90.00
_cell.angle_gamma   90.00
#
_symmetry.space_group_name_H-M   'P 1'
#
loop_
_entity.id
_entity.type
_entity.pdbx_description
1 polymer ?
#
loop_
_entity_poly.entity_id
_entity_poly.type
_entity_poly.pdbx_seq_one_letter_code
_entity_poly.pdbx_strand_id
1 'polypeptide(L)'
;AIRLARGVTGRDKIVKVEGGYHGHHDEVMISNKPSLDEAGPAHAPHSVPQSGGIPHGVVEDVRVVPFNDSDALECALAPGDVACFIVEPVMENIGICLPDDGYLEKVRDITQRHGTLLIFDEVKTGITAGFGGATNQLGVRPDLITLAKSIGGGFPVGAFGGKAEYMNHITDGSVLHLG
;
A
#
# COMPACT_ATOMS: atom_id res chain seq x y z
N ALA A 1 9.31 0.76 3.27
CA ALA A 1 8.79 0.22 2.00
C ALA A 1 8.56 1.33 0.97
N ILE A 2 7.73 2.35 1.23
CA ILE A 2 7.40 3.42 0.25
C ILE A 2 8.64 4.17 -0.22
N ARG A 3 9.55 4.60 0.69
CA ARG A 3 10.80 5.25 0.30
C ARG A 3 11.66 4.35 -0.61
N LEU A 4 11.70 3.05 -0.33
CA LEU A 4 12.40 2.09 -1.19
C LEU A 4 11.76 2.03 -2.58
N ALA A 5 10.43 1.95 -2.65
CA ALA A 5 9.72 1.94 -3.93
C ALA A 5 9.99 3.20 -4.76
N ARG A 6 9.97 4.38 -4.14
CA ARG A 6 10.34 5.64 -4.79
C ARG A 6 11.79 5.62 -5.30
N GLY A 7 12.72 5.16 -4.46
CA GLY A 7 14.14 5.08 -4.84
C GLY A 7 14.41 4.11 -6.00
N VAL A 8 13.72 2.99 -6.02
CA VAL A 8 13.85 1.97 -7.09
C VAL A 8 13.22 2.44 -8.40
N THR A 9 12.07 3.07 -8.35
CA THR A 9 11.32 3.46 -9.55
C THR A 9 11.65 4.84 -10.09
N GLY A 10 12.25 5.70 -9.27
CA GLY A 10 12.45 7.12 -9.57
C GLY A 10 11.15 7.92 -9.70
N ARG A 11 10.07 7.43 -9.12
CA ARG A 11 8.73 8.05 -9.17
C ARG A 11 8.32 8.52 -7.78
N ASP A 12 7.47 9.55 -7.71
CA ASP A 12 7.10 10.19 -6.44
C ASP A 12 5.74 9.75 -5.92
N LYS A 13 4.76 9.52 -6.82
CA LYS A 13 3.39 9.26 -6.42
C LYS A 13 3.17 7.85 -5.89
N ILE A 14 2.20 7.72 -5.00
CA ILE A 14 1.71 6.43 -4.51
C ILE A 14 0.21 6.31 -4.75
N VAL A 15 -0.26 5.08 -4.81
CA VAL A 15 -1.69 4.75 -4.78
C VAL A 15 -1.96 3.95 -3.51
N LYS A 16 -3.08 4.24 -2.86
CA LYS A 16 -3.60 3.44 -1.73
C LYS A 16 -5.11 3.27 -1.86
N VAL A 17 -5.65 2.33 -1.10
CA VAL A 17 -7.09 2.12 -1.03
C VAL A 17 -7.73 3.06 -0.03
N GLU A 18 -8.92 3.60 -0.35
CA GLU A 18 -9.76 4.31 0.61
C GLU A 18 -10.08 3.41 1.81
N GLY A 19 -9.99 3.95 3.01
CA GLY A 19 -10.19 3.18 4.24
C GLY A 19 -8.97 2.39 4.70
N GLY A 20 -7.96 2.19 3.84
CA GLY A 20 -6.73 1.48 4.18
C GLY A 20 -5.91 2.25 5.23
N TYR A 21 -5.33 1.53 6.20
CA TYR A 21 -4.49 2.12 7.23
C TYR A 21 -3.08 1.52 7.20
N HIS A 22 -2.09 2.37 7.01
CA HIS A 22 -0.69 1.95 6.80
C HIS A 22 0.31 2.66 7.74
N GLY A 23 -0.17 3.19 8.85
CA GLY A 23 0.65 3.91 9.82
C GLY A 23 0.37 5.42 9.86
N HIS A 24 1.29 6.17 10.45
CA HIS A 24 1.10 7.58 10.81
C HIS A 24 1.98 8.55 10.03
N HIS A 25 2.72 8.12 9.02
CA HIS A 25 3.43 9.09 8.19
C HIS A 25 2.48 9.75 7.17
N ASP A 26 2.79 10.96 6.76
CA ASP A 26 1.86 11.86 6.08
C ASP A 26 1.23 11.23 4.83
N GLU A 27 2.02 10.55 3.98
CA GLU A 27 1.55 9.95 2.72
C GLU A 27 0.48 8.87 2.90
N VAL A 28 0.44 8.21 4.06
CA VAL A 28 -0.55 7.16 4.31
C VAL A 28 -1.69 7.61 5.21
N MET A 29 -1.60 8.84 5.73
CA MET A 29 -2.69 9.49 6.48
C MET A 29 -3.67 10.22 5.56
N ILE A 30 -3.93 9.64 4.40
CA ILE A 30 -4.85 10.15 3.37
C ILE A 30 -6.02 9.17 3.23
N SER A 31 -7.24 9.68 3.31
CA SER A 31 -8.50 8.93 3.11
C SER A 31 -8.62 7.62 3.89
N ASN A 32 -8.13 7.61 5.14
CA ASN A 32 -8.25 6.45 6.02
C ASN A 32 -9.68 6.33 6.59
N LYS A 33 -10.32 7.47 6.82
CA LYS A 33 -11.71 7.56 7.29
C LYS A 33 -12.28 8.94 6.92
N PRO A 34 -12.38 9.28 5.63
CA PRO A 34 -12.94 10.56 5.22
C PRO A 34 -14.41 10.66 5.63
N SER A 35 -14.91 11.87 5.84
CA SER A 35 -16.33 12.09 5.96
C SER A 35 -17.02 11.84 4.61
N LEU A 36 -18.31 11.50 4.62
CA LEU A 36 -19.05 11.24 3.38
C LEU A 36 -19.10 12.46 2.45
N ASP A 37 -19.07 13.64 3.01
CA ASP A 37 -19.08 14.90 2.26
C ASP A 37 -17.74 15.18 1.56
N GLU A 38 -16.64 14.61 2.06
CA GLU A 38 -15.29 14.81 1.54
C GLU A 38 -14.80 13.65 0.68
N ALA A 39 -15.32 12.44 0.92
CA ALA A 39 -14.86 11.20 0.29
C ALA A 39 -14.90 11.22 -1.24
N GLY A 40 -15.82 12.01 -1.83
CA GLY A 40 -16.03 12.02 -3.26
C GLY A 40 -16.87 10.84 -3.76
N PRO A 41 -16.93 10.64 -5.09
CA PRO A 41 -17.72 9.54 -5.65
C PRO A 41 -17.06 8.17 -5.39
N ALA A 42 -17.87 7.14 -5.16
CA ALA A 42 -17.38 5.81 -4.77
C ALA A 42 -16.37 5.19 -5.75
N HIS A 43 -16.49 5.49 -7.06
CA HIS A 43 -15.59 4.97 -8.10
C HIS A 43 -14.32 5.84 -8.31
N ALA A 44 -14.25 7.03 -7.70
CA ALA A 44 -13.14 7.95 -7.81
C ALA A 44 -13.00 8.76 -6.49
N PRO A 45 -12.58 8.09 -5.39
CA PRO A 45 -12.48 8.73 -4.09
C PRO A 45 -11.48 9.89 -4.12
N HIS A 46 -11.74 10.91 -3.33
CA HIS A 46 -10.82 12.02 -3.18
C HIS A 46 -9.65 11.67 -2.25
N SER A 47 -8.51 12.30 -2.44
CA SER A 47 -7.37 12.27 -1.51
C SER A 47 -7.61 13.27 -0.39
N VAL A 48 -8.16 12.79 0.74
CA VAL A 48 -8.56 13.62 1.88
C VAL A 48 -7.54 13.48 3.01
N PRO A 49 -6.81 14.55 3.41
CA PRO A 49 -5.90 14.49 4.54
C PRO A 49 -6.67 14.20 5.84
N GLN A 50 -6.22 13.23 6.62
CA GLN A 50 -6.90 12.80 7.86
C GLN A 50 -6.41 13.52 9.11
N SER A 51 -5.47 14.45 8.95
CA SER A 51 -4.96 15.26 10.04
C SER A 51 -4.60 16.66 9.54
N GLY A 52 -4.80 17.65 10.40
CA GLY A 52 -4.16 18.94 10.20
C GLY A 52 -2.64 18.80 10.21
N GLY A 53 -1.95 19.63 9.41
CA GLY A 53 -0.50 19.65 9.34
C GLY A 53 0.10 18.79 8.22
N ILE A 54 -0.70 17.97 7.52
CA ILE A 54 -0.24 17.27 6.31
C ILE A 54 -0.03 18.30 5.19
N PRO A 55 1.17 18.40 4.60
CA PRO A 55 1.45 19.37 3.54
C PRO A 55 0.64 19.09 2.26
N HIS A 56 0.23 20.14 1.55
CA HIS A 56 -0.53 19.99 0.29
C HIS A 56 0.21 19.14 -0.74
N GLY A 57 1.53 19.31 -0.90
CA GLY A 57 2.32 18.53 -1.83
C GLY A 57 2.29 17.03 -1.55
N VAL A 58 2.18 16.64 -0.26
CA VAL A 58 2.01 15.23 0.11
C VAL A 58 0.66 14.70 -0.34
N VAL A 59 -0.41 15.50 -0.18
CA VAL A 59 -1.76 15.11 -0.62
C VAL A 59 -1.80 14.91 -2.14
N GLU A 60 -1.14 15.79 -2.90
CA GLU A 60 -1.04 15.71 -4.37
C GLU A 60 -0.27 14.49 -4.88
N ASP A 61 0.62 13.94 -4.05
CA ASP A 61 1.40 12.74 -4.36
C ASP A 61 0.69 11.42 -4.03
N VAL A 62 -0.52 11.49 -3.47
CA VAL A 62 -1.29 10.31 -3.12
C VAL A 62 -2.58 10.21 -3.93
N ARG A 63 -2.75 9.14 -4.67
CA ARG A 63 -4.02 8.79 -5.32
C ARG A 63 -4.74 7.74 -4.49
N VAL A 64 -6.05 7.86 -4.43
CA VAL A 64 -6.90 6.94 -3.68
C VAL A 64 -7.83 6.20 -4.64
N VAL A 65 -7.98 4.90 -4.43
CA VAL A 65 -8.85 4.05 -5.25
C VAL A 65 -9.77 3.22 -4.35
N PRO A 66 -10.94 2.77 -4.82
CA PRO A 66 -11.77 1.85 -4.07
C PRO A 66 -11.10 0.47 -3.96
N PHE A 67 -11.40 -0.27 -2.88
CA PHE A 67 -11.08 -1.69 -2.79
C PHE A 67 -11.99 -2.49 -3.75
N ASN A 68 -11.47 -3.58 -4.31
CA ASN A 68 -12.18 -4.42 -5.29
C ASN A 68 -12.51 -3.75 -6.63
N ASP A 69 -11.91 -2.59 -6.93
CA ASP A 69 -12.07 -1.90 -8.21
C ASP A 69 -10.73 -1.88 -8.98
N SER A 70 -10.53 -2.90 -9.81
CA SER A 70 -9.33 -3.01 -10.65
C SER A 70 -9.27 -1.97 -11.76
N ASP A 71 -10.42 -1.48 -12.24
CA ASP A 71 -10.47 -0.49 -13.32
C ASP A 71 -10.06 0.89 -12.79
N ALA A 72 -10.49 1.23 -11.57
CA ALA A 72 -10.02 2.45 -10.90
C ALA A 72 -8.49 2.42 -10.68
N LEU A 73 -7.93 1.26 -10.30
CA LEU A 73 -6.48 1.11 -10.17
C LEU A 73 -5.78 1.28 -11.53
N GLU A 74 -6.27 0.66 -12.59
CA GLU A 74 -5.72 0.83 -13.95
C GLU A 74 -5.69 2.30 -14.35
N CYS A 75 -6.79 3.03 -14.15
CA CYS A 75 -6.86 4.47 -14.43
C CYS A 75 -5.87 5.28 -13.57
N ALA A 76 -5.71 4.93 -12.30
CA ALA A 76 -4.79 5.63 -11.39
C ALA A 76 -3.32 5.42 -11.78
N LEU A 77 -2.96 4.28 -12.38
CA LEU A 77 -1.59 3.97 -12.80
C LEU A 77 -1.27 4.38 -14.23
N ALA A 78 -2.27 4.67 -15.06
CA ALA A 78 -2.11 5.01 -16.49
C ALA A 78 -1.10 6.15 -16.78
N PRO A 79 -0.96 7.21 -15.94
CA PRO A 79 0.04 8.24 -16.16
C PRO A 79 1.49 7.78 -16.04
N GLY A 80 1.77 6.61 -15.45
CA GLY A 80 3.12 6.05 -15.33
C GLY A 80 4.03 6.71 -14.31
N ASP A 81 3.48 7.50 -13.38
CA ASP A 81 4.19 8.31 -12.38
C ASP A 81 4.12 7.75 -10.94
N VAL A 82 3.53 6.55 -10.78
CA VAL A 82 3.29 5.92 -9.48
C VAL A 82 4.43 4.97 -9.12
N ALA A 83 5.06 5.19 -7.98
CA ALA A 83 6.11 4.34 -7.44
C ALA A 83 5.58 3.02 -6.89
N CYS A 84 4.49 3.06 -6.14
CA CYS A 84 3.89 1.86 -5.56
C CYS A 84 2.38 2.00 -5.35
N PHE A 85 1.72 0.84 -5.38
CA PHE A 85 0.39 0.63 -4.83
C PHE A 85 0.53 -0.12 -3.50
N ILE A 86 0.07 0.50 -2.41
CA ILE A 86 0.04 -0.13 -1.08
C ILE A 86 -1.38 -0.50 -0.70
N VAL A 87 -1.58 -1.75 -0.28
CA VAL A 87 -2.89 -2.30 0.05
C VAL A 87 -2.81 -3.33 1.17
N GLU A 88 -3.79 -3.34 2.07
CA GLU A 88 -4.04 -4.48 2.94
C GLU A 88 -4.68 -5.59 2.06
N PRO A 89 -4.08 -6.79 1.93
CA PRO A 89 -4.66 -7.86 1.08
C PRO A 89 -6.04 -8.33 1.55
N VAL A 90 -6.33 -8.14 2.83
CA VAL A 90 -7.65 -8.16 3.45
C VAL A 90 -7.79 -6.85 4.22
N MET A 91 -8.75 -6.04 3.88
CA MET A 91 -8.99 -4.77 4.57
C MET A 91 -9.54 -5.04 5.98
N GLU A 92 -8.81 -4.62 7.01
CA GLU A 92 -9.22 -4.85 8.40
C GLU A 92 -9.41 -3.57 9.21
N ASN A 93 -9.08 -2.41 8.64
CA ASN A 93 -9.24 -1.14 9.35
C ASN A 93 -10.69 -0.64 9.38
N ILE A 94 -11.47 -0.95 8.36
CA ILE A 94 -12.88 -0.55 8.19
C ILE A 94 -13.90 -1.65 8.51
N GLY A 95 -13.45 -2.75 9.06
CA GLY A 95 -14.14 -4.02 9.17
C GLY A 95 -13.39 -5.06 8.35
N ILE A 96 -13.82 -6.32 8.38
CA ILE A 96 -13.17 -7.36 7.57
C ILE A 96 -13.78 -7.34 6.16
N CYS A 97 -13.02 -6.78 5.21
CA CYS A 97 -13.39 -6.78 3.79
C CYS A 97 -12.45 -7.72 3.04
N LEU A 98 -12.98 -8.80 2.53
CA LEU A 98 -12.23 -9.75 1.71
C LEU A 98 -12.06 -9.22 0.27
N PRO A 99 -10.95 -9.56 -0.41
CA PRO A 99 -10.85 -9.30 -1.84
C PRO A 99 -11.87 -10.18 -2.58
N ASP A 100 -12.47 -9.61 -3.62
CA ASP A 100 -13.29 -10.38 -4.55
C ASP A 100 -12.44 -11.37 -5.33
N ASP A 101 -13.07 -12.44 -5.82
CA ASP A 101 -12.38 -13.48 -6.60
C ASP A 101 -11.63 -12.87 -7.80
N GLY A 102 -10.33 -13.10 -7.87
CA GLY A 102 -9.47 -12.63 -8.95
C GLY A 102 -9.05 -11.15 -8.85
N TYR A 103 -9.49 -10.41 -7.82
CA TYR A 103 -9.10 -9.00 -7.68
C TYR A 103 -7.60 -8.83 -7.48
N LEU A 104 -7.00 -9.54 -6.55
CA LEU A 104 -5.58 -9.37 -6.25
C LEU A 104 -4.67 -9.87 -7.39
N GLU A 105 -5.08 -10.87 -8.14
CA GLU A 105 -4.40 -11.31 -9.36
C GLU A 105 -4.40 -10.19 -10.42
N LYS A 106 -5.55 -9.53 -10.64
CA LYS A 106 -5.64 -8.37 -11.52
C LYS A 106 -4.78 -7.21 -11.02
N VAL A 107 -4.80 -6.93 -9.71
CA VAL A 107 -3.91 -5.93 -9.09
C VAL A 107 -2.44 -6.23 -9.40
N ARG A 108 -2.02 -7.50 -9.26
CA ARG A 108 -0.66 -7.92 -9.59
C ARG A 108 -0.31 -7.66 -11.05
N ASP A 109 -1.19 -8.07 -11.96
CA ASP A 109 -0.99 -7.88 -13.41
C ASP A 109 -0.93 -6.41 -13.80
N ILE A 110 -1.83 -5.60 -13.27
CA ILE A 110 -1.90 -4.16 -13.52
C ILE A 110 -0.62 -3.49 -13.02
N THR A 111 -0.24 -3.69 -11.76
CA THR A 111 0.96 -3.07 -11.19
C THR A 111 2.22 -3.47 -11.96
N GLN A 112 2.33 -4.73 -12.38
CA GLN A 112 3.46 -5.21 -13.17
C GLN A 112 3.53 -4.54 -14.55
N ARG A 113 2.40 -4.42 -15.26
CA ARG A 113 2.35 -3.77 -16.58
C ARG A 113 2.75 -2.30 -16.53
N HIS A 114 2.41 -1.60 -15.44
CA HIS A 114 2.74 -0.18 -15.25
C HIS A 114 4.12 0.04 -14.60
N GLY A 115 4.85 -1.02 -14.24
CA GLY A 115 6.13 -0.92 -13.53
C GLY A 115 5.99 -0.23 -12.17
N THR A 116 4.84 -0.39 -11.53
CA THR A 116 4.52 0.09 -10.19
C THR A 116 4.74 -1.03 -9.19
N LEU A 117 5.44 -0.80 -8.08
CA LEU A 117 5.67 -1.84 -7.09
C LEU A 117 4.39 -2.12 -6.28
N LEU A 118 4.03 -3.39 -6.15
CA LEU A 118 2.94 -3.83 -5.27
C LEU A 118 3.47 -4.05 -3.86
N ILE A 119 2.89 -3.35 -2.88
CA ILE A 119 3.20 -3.51 -1.46
C ILE A 119 1.97 -4.10 -0.76
N PHE A 120 2.10 -5.29 -0.20
CA PHE A 120 1.09 -5.81 0.72
C PHE A 120 1.40 -5.37 2.15
N ASP A 121 0.46 -4.65 2.74
CA ASP A 121 0.48 -4.35 4.16
C ASP A 121 -0.09 -5.55 4.93
N GLU A 122 0.81 -6.38 5.40
CA GLU A 122 0.49 -7.56 6.21
C GLU A 122 0.72 -7.33 7.71
N VAL A 123 0.67 -6.10 8.15
CA VAL A 123 0.81 -5.73 9.56
C VAL A 123 -0.23 -6.44 10.43
N LYS A 124 -1.41 -6.71 9.90
CA LYS A 124 -2.44 -7.52 10.57
C LYS A 124 -2.42 -8.98 10.10
N THR A 125 -2.42 -9.23 8.82
CA THR A 125 -2.60 -10.56 8.21
C THR A 125 -1.36 -11.45 8.22
N GLY A 126 -0.17 -10.88 8.36
CA GLY A 126 1.10 -11.61 8.20
C GLY A 126 1.31 -12.81 9.12
N ILE A 127 0.65 -12.82 10.29
CA ILE A 127 0.63 -13.97 11.21
C ILE A 127 -0.79 -14.51 11.39
N THR A 128 -1.79 -13.62 11.49
CA THR A 128 -3.16 -14.02 11.83
C THR A 128 -3.87 -14.77 10.71
N ALA A 129 -3.49 -14.55 9.44
CA ALA A 129 -4.03 -15.30 8.32
C ALA A 129 -3.39 -16.70 8.15
N GLY A 130 -2.46 -17.08 9.03
CA GLY A 130 -1.78 -18.37 8.99
C GLY A 130 -0.32 -18.27 8.50
N PHE A 131 0.31 -19.43 8.31
CA PHE A 131 1.72 -19.49 7.90
C PHE A 131 1.92 -18.86 6.51
N GLY A 132 2.80 -17.86 6.44
CA GLY A 132 3.09 -17.09 5.23
C GLY A 132 2.09 -15.97 4.95
N GLY A 133 1.22 -15.65 5.92
CA GLY A 133 0.30 -14.51 5.85
C GLY A 133 -0.77 -14.64 4.76
N ALA A 134 -1.46 -13.53 4.50
CA ALA A 134 -2.44 -13.45 3.42
C ALA A 134 -1.80 -13.66 2.04
N THR A 135 -0.55 -13.26 1.84
CA THR A 135 0.23 -13.55 0.62
C THR A 135 0.19 -15.04 0.27
N ASN A 136 0.43 -15.93 1.25
CA ASN A 136 0.41 -17.36 1.00
C ASN A 136 -1.02 -17.90 0.85
N GLN A 137 -1.95 -17.41 1.65
CA GLN A 137 -3.35 -17.88 1.63
C GLN A 137 -4.07 -17.51 0.33
N LEU A 138 -3.79 -16.32 -0.20
CA LEU A 138 -4.44 -15.79 -1.41
C LEU A 138 -3.63 -16.08 -2.69
N GLY A 139 -2.41 -16.60 -2.57
CA GLY A 139 -1.61 -17.05 -3.71
C GLY A 139 -1.00 -15.92 -4.56
N VAL A 140 -1.13 -14.67 -4.16
CA VAL A 140 -0.62 -13.52 -4.90
C VAL A 140 0.63 -12.96 -4.22
N ARG A 141 1.74 -12.84 -4.95
CA ARG A 141 3.01 -12.37 -4.41
C ARG A 141 3.24 -10.90 -4.72
N PRO A 142 3.36 -10.02 -3.70
CA PRO A 142 3.73 -8.64 -3.88
C PRO A 142 5.24 -8.50 -4.18
N ASP A 143 5.66 -7.28 -4.48
CA ASP A 143 7.07 -6.92 -4.60
C ASP A 143 7.70 -6.68 -3.23
N LEU A 144 6.94 -6.03 -2.33
CA LEU A 144 7.32 -5.77 -0.94
C LEU A 144 6.18 -6.14 0.00
N ILE A 145 6.51 -6.50 1.24
CA ILE A 145 5.55 -6.69 2.34
C ILE A 145 5.96 -5.86 3.55
N THR A 146 4.99 -5.43 4.34
CA THR A 146 5.22 -4.81 5.64
C THR A 146 4.59 -5.64 6.75
N LEU A 147 5.30 -5.75 7.87
CA LEU A 147 4.92 -6.56 9.02
C LEU A 147 5.10 -5.76 10.31
N ALA A 148 4.23 -5.95 11.28
CA ALA A 148 4.36 -5.40 12.62
C ALA A 148 3.42 -6.16 13.59
N LYS A 149 2.98 -5.51 14.65
CA LYS A 149 2.01 -6.05 15.62
C LYS A 149 2.41 -7.43 16.12
N SER A 150 1.76 -8.49 15.66
CA SER A 150 1.92 -9.85 16.16
C SER A 150 3.35 -10.39 16.04
N ILE A 151 4.16 -9.93 15.07
CA ILE A 151 5.56 -10.37 14.96
C ILE A 151 6.43 -9.96 16.15
N GLY A 152 6.04 -8.87 16.85
CA GLY A 152 6.77 -8.36 18.00
C GLY A 152 6.50 -9.11 19.30
N GLY A 153 5.46 -9.96 19.39
CA GLY A 153 5.12 -10.66 20.62
C GLY A 153 4.93 -9.74 21.83
N GLY A 154 4.46 -8.50 21.61
CA GLY A 154 4.32 -7.46 22.63
C GLY A 154 5.40 -6.38 22.59
N PHE A 155 6.48 -6.57 21.85
CA PHE A 155 7.50 -5.54 21.64
C PHE A 155 7.15 -4.65 20.43
N PRO A 156 7.60 -3.37 20.43
CA PRO A 156 7.37 -2.44 19.31
C PRO A 156 8.31 -2.74 18.14
N VAL A 157 7.98 -3.78 17.37
CA VAL A 157 8.75 -4.24 16.22
C VAL A 157 7.97 -4.02 14.94
N GLY A 158 8.64 -3.48 13.93
CA GLY A 158 8.17 -3.43 12.56
C GLY A 158 9.23 -3.99 11.62
N ALA A 159 8.80 -4.59 10.53
CA ALA A 159 9.68 -5.11 9.50
C ALA A 159 9.08 -4.87 8.12
N PHE A 160 9.93 -4.83 7.12
CA PHE A 160 9.51 -4.96 5.73
C PHE A 160 10.53 -5.80 4.97
N GLY A 161 10.08 -6.41 3.91
CA GLY A 161 10.92 -7.26 3.08
C GLY A 161 10.32 -7.39 1.69
N GLY A 162 11.00 -8.12 0.82
CA GLY A 162 10.52 -8.34 -0.55
C GLY A 162 11.57 -8.97 -1.45
N LYS A 163 11.40 -8.78 -2.75
CA LYS A 163 12.33 -9.31 -3.75
C LYS A 163 13.74 -8.76 -3.55
N ALA A 164 14.72 -9.64 -3.66
CA ALA A 164 16.13 -9.28 -3.47
C ALA A 164 16.57 -8.13 -4.38
N GLU A 165 16.09 -8.10 -5.61
CA GLU A 165 16.39 -7.04 -6.58
C GLU A 165 16.08 -5.64 -6.04
N TYR A 166 14.99 -5.48 -5.27
CA TYR A 166 14.63 -4.20 -4.64
C TYR A 166 15.34 -4.00 -3.30
N MET A 167 15.41 -5.06 -2.47
CA MET A 167 16.03 -4.97 -1.15
C MET A 167 17.53 -4.67 -1.20
N ASN A 168 18.21 -5.05 -2.28
CA ASN A 168 19.62 -4.76 -2.49
C ASN A 168 19.93 -3.26 -2.53
N HIS A 169 18.99 -2.40 -2.92
CA HIS A 169 19.14 -0.94 -2.85
C HIS A 169 19.35 -0.39 -1.44
N ILE A 170 18.95 -1.15 -0.42
CA ILE A 170 19.27 -0.82 0.99
C ILE A 170 20.68 -1.27 1.32
N THR A 171 21.05 -2.45 0.86
CA THR A 171 22.38 -3.04 1.14
C THR A 171 23.51 -2.27 0.46
N ASP A 172 23.29 -1.80 -0.77
CA ASP A 172 24.29 -1.01 -1.53
C ASP A 172 24.29 0.48 -1.16
N GLY A 173 23.34 0.91 -0.30
CA GLY A 173 23.24 2.28 0.20
C GLY A 173 22.61 3.27 -0.77
N SER A 174 22.08 2.84 -1.93
CA SER A 174 21.37 3.74 -2.85
C SER A 174 20.03 4.23 -2.27
N VAL A 175 19.44 3.47 -1.36
CA VAL A 175 18.31 3.90 -0.52
C VAL A 175 18.69 3.71 0.95
N LEU A 176 18.83 4.82 1.68
CA LEU A 176 19.20 4.75 3.10
C LEU A 176 18.06 4.21 3.96
N HIS A 177 18.39 3.23 4.78
CA HIS A 177 17.59 2.75 5.89
C HIS A 177 18.43 2.89 7.17
N LEU A 178 18.04 3.83 8.02
CA LEU A 178 18.61 4.04 9.35
C LEU A 178 17.56 3.61 10.38
N GLY A 179 17.83 2.60 11.12
CA GLY A 179 16.99 2.06 12.18
C GLY A 179 17.69 2.09 13.53
#